data_4bf2a4c48f1649dccc37cc4ddb7c1612
#
_entry.id   4bf2a4c48f1649dccc37cc4ddb7c1612
#
_cell.length_a   1.000
_cell.length_b   1.000
_cell.length_c   1.000
_cell.angle_alpha   90.00
_cell.angle_beta   90.00
_cell.angle_gamma   90.00
#
_symmetry.space_group_name_H-M   'P 1'
#
loop_
_entity.id
_entity.type
_entity.pdbx_description
1 polymer ?
#
loop_
_entity_poly.entity_id
_entity_poly.type
_entity_poly.pdbx_seq_one_letter_code
_entity_poly.pdbx_strand_id
1 'polypeptide(L)'
;MTGGAQGIGKTIAEEFQKQGAIVCSIDKQPGVYFTGDLAQQDTLEKFAQKVITEYGHVDYLINNALPLMKGIDNCSYEEFNYALKVGVTAPFYLAKLFQPYFSEGAAIVNISSSRDRMSQPQTESYTVAKGGISALTHALAVSLAGRVRVNSISPGWIDTDFTEYTGADAVQQPVHRVGNPMDIANMVLFLCSEKAGFITGENICIDGGMTKQMIYHGDCGWRFDI
;
A
#
# COMPACT_ATOMS: atom_id res chain seq x y z
N MET A 1 -8.35 -0.61 8.00
CA MET A 1 -7.12 -0.58 7.20
C MET A 1 -6.10 -1.61 7.69
N THR A 2 -5.13 -2.01 6.87
CA THR A 2 -4.08 -2.94 7.27
C THR A 2 -2.73 -2.22 7.44
N GLY A 3 -1.88 -2.67 8.39
CA GLY A 3 -0.55 -2.10 8.63
C GLY A 3 -0.58 -0.69 9.23
N GLY A 4 -1.40 -0.46 10.24
CA GLY A 4 -1.62 0.87 10.82
C GLY A 4 -0.73 1.26 11.99
N ALA A 5 0.19 0.38 12.43
CA ALA A 5 0.96 0.63 13.65
C ALA A 5 2.15 1.59 13.47
N GLN A 6 2.69 1.70 12.25
CA GLN A 6 3.90 2.51 11.98
C GLN A 6 3.95 3.03 10.54
N GLY A 7 4.90 3.91 10.27
CA GLY A 7 5.25 4.41 8.94
C GLY A 7 4.07 5.02 8.18
N ILE A 8 3.96 4.70 6.90
CA ILE A 8 2.90 5.22 6.01
C ILE A 8 1.50 4.93 6.57
N GLY A 9 1.27 3.70 7.04
CA GLY A 9 -0.05 3.32 7.55
C GLY A 9 -0.48 4.08 8.79
N LYS A 10 0.44 4.34 9.72
CA LYS A 10 0.17 5.17 10.90
C LYS A 10 -0.20 6.59 10.50
N THR A 11 0.57 7.21 9.59
CA THR A 11 0.28 8.55 9.10
C THR A 11 -1.10 8.62 8.41
N ILE A 12 -1.44 7.62 7.58
CA ILE A 12 -2.77 7.54 6.97
C ILE A 12 -3.85 7.47 8.05
N ALA A 13 -3.68 6.62 9.07
CA ALA A 13 -4.65 6.49 10.16
C ALA A 13 -4.86 7.81 10.90
N GLU A 14 -3.77 8.49 11.25
CA GLU A 14 -3.80 9.77 11.97
C GLU A 14 -4.48 10.88 11.14
N GLU A 15 -4.22 10.95 9.83
CA GLU A 15 -4.84 11.95 8.96
C GLU A 15 -6.35 11.72 8.77
N PHE A 16 -6.80 10.45 8.66
CA PHE A 16 -8.23 10.15 8.68
C PHE A 16 -8.89 10.52 10.01
N GLN A 17 -8.23 10.21 11.15
CA GLN A 17 -8.74 10.56 12.47
C GLN A 17 -8.84 12.08 12.67
N LYS A 18 -7.89 12.87 12.18
CA LYS A 18 -7.96 14.34 12.20
C LYS A 18 -9.16 14.89 11.43
N GLN A 19 -9.66 14.15 10.43
CA GLN A 19 -10.87 14.48 9.69
C GLN A 19 -12.15 13.90 10.30
N GLY A 20 -12.07 13.32 11.50
CA GLY A 20 -13.21 12.78 12.23
C GLY A 20 -13.59 11.34 11.87
N ALA A 21 -12.78 10.64 11.06
CA ALA A 21 -13.07 9.25 10.71
C ALA A 21 -12.76 8.28 11.86
N ILE A 22 -13.55 7.23 11.96
CA ILE A 22 -13.24 6.08 12.81
C ILE A 22 -12.31 5.15 12.05
N VAL A 23 -11.12 4.90 12.60
CA VAL A 23 -10.10 4.07 11.94
C VAL A 23 -9.96 2.73 12.65
N CYS A 24 -10.43 1.67 12.01
CA CYS A 24 -10.21 0.28 12.42
C CYS A 24 -8.97 -0.26 11.73
N SER A 25 -7.85 -0.35 12.45
CA SER A 25 -6.60 -0.87 11.89
C SER A 25 -6.25 -2.25 12.42
N ILE A 26 -5.69 -3.11 11.55
CA ILE A 26 -5.12 -4.41 11.91
C ILE A 26 -3.63 -4.42 11.63
N ASP A 27 -2.84 -4.88 12.59
CA ASP A 27 -1.40 -5.03 12.50
C ASP A 27 -0.92 -6.19 13.37
N LYS A 28 0.27 -6.73 13.11
CA LYS A 28 0.94 -7.67 14.02
C LYS A 28 1.42 -6.99 15.31
N GLN A 29 1.73 -5.70 15.24
CA GLN A 29 2.16 -4.93 16.39
C GLN A 29 0.96 -4.56 17.25
N PRO A 30 1.13 -4.54 18.59
CA PRO A 30 0.07 -4.10 19.49
C PRO A 30 -0.16 -2.58 19.40
N GLY A 31 -1.23 -2.11 20.05
CA GLY A 31 -1.57 -0.68 20.07
C GLY A 31 -2.46 -0.22 18.92
N VAL A 32 -2.96 -1.14 18.11
CA VAL A 32 -3.95 -0.91 17.04
C VAL A 32 -5.33 -1.46 17.45
N TYR A 33 -6.35 -1.17 16.65
CA TYR A 33 -7.72 -1.64 16.91
C TYR A 33 -7.84 -3.19 16.95
N PHE A 34 -7.04 -3.90 16.15
CA PHE A 34 -7.00 -5.35 16.13
C PHE A 34 -5.56 -5.86 15.91
N THR A 35 -5.05 -6.68 16.82
CA THR A 35 -3.71 -7.28 16.68
C THR A 35 -3.83 -8.67 16.06
N GLY A 36 -3.14 -8.90 14.93
CA GLY A 36 -3.17 -10.21 14.26
C GLY A 36 -2.35 -10.28 12.98
N ASP A 37 -2.09 -11.51 12.54
CA ASP A 37 -1.33 -11.80 11.33
C ASP A 37 -2.24 -11.92 10.12
N LEU A 38 -2.06 -11.03 9.14
CA LEU A 38 -2.82 -11.00 7.89
C LEU A 38 -2.65 -12.25 7.00
N ALA A 39 -1.60 -13.05 7.23
CA ALA A 39 -1.43 -14.32 6.53
C ALA A 39 -2.40 -15.42 7.02
N GLN A 40 -3.14 -15.18 8.10
CA GLN A 40 -4.07 -16.13 8.69
C GLN A 40 -5.52 -15.77 8.35
N GLN A 41 -6.22 -16.67 7.67
CA GLN A 41 -7.61 -16.46 7.25
C GLN A 41 -8.53 -16.14 8.43
N ASP A 42 -8.45 -16.91 9.50
CA ASP A 42 -9.25 -16.72 10.73
C ASP A 42 -9.05 -15.33 11.36
N THR A 43 -7.82 -14.78 11.27
CA THR A 43 -7.51 -13.41 11.71
C THR A 43 -8.28 -12.38 10.88
N LEU A 44 -8.31 -12.55 9.56
CA LEU A 44 -9.03 -11.64 8.66
C LEU A 44 -10.54 -11.68 8.90
N GLU A 45 -11.09 -12.88 9.11
CA GLU A 45 -12.51 -13.09 9.40
C GLU A 45 -12.91 -12.45 10.73
N LYS A 46 -12.13 -12.66 11.79
CA LYS A 46 -12.37 -12.06 13.11
C LYS A 46 -12.27 -10.53 13.08
N PHE A 47 -11.28 -10.01 12.36
CA PHE A 47 -11.14 -8.56 12.17
C PHE A 47 -12.36 -7.98 11.45
N ALA A 48 -12.74 -8.57 10.30
CA ALA A 48 -13.89 -8.11 9.53
C ALA A 48 -15.19 -8.20 10.34
N GLN A 49 -15.42 -9.33 11.02
CA GLN A 49 -16.60 -9.52 11.87
C GLN A 49 -16.67 -8.49 12.98
N LYS A 50 -15.54 -8.18 13.64
CA LYS A 50 -15.50 -7.15 14.67
C LYS A 50 -15.90 -5.78 14.12
N VAL A 51 -15.32 -5.36 12.99
CA VAL A 51 -15.67 -4.08 12.34
C VAL A 51 -17.14 -4.02 11.98
N ILE A 52 -17.68 -5.08 11.35
CA ILE A 52 -19.08 -5.14 10.93
C ILE A 52 -20.01 -5.09 12.13
N THR A 53 -19.69 -5.82 13.21
CA THR A 53 -20.52 -5.84 14.42
C THR A 53 -20.56 -4.49 15.13
N GLU A 54 -19.45 -3.76 15.16
CA GLU A 54 -19.35 -2.48 15.87
C GLU A 54 -19.88 -1.29 15.05
N TYR A 55 -19.73 -1.31 13.72
CA TYR A 55 -20.01 -0.14 12.88
C TYR A 55 -21.02 -0.38 11.75
N GLY A 56 -21.28 -1.62 11.36
CA GLY A 56 -22.30 -1.99 10.37
C GLY A 56 -21.91 -1.74 8.90
N HIS A 57 -20.95 -0.87 8.63
CA HIS A 57 -20.55 -0.51 7.26
C HIS A 57 -19.06 -0.13 7.17
N VAL A 58 -18.57 0.00 5.95
CA VAL A 58 -17.18 0.40 5.62
C VAL A 58 -17.21 1.41 4.47
N ASP A 59 -16.67 2.60 4.71
CA ASP A 59 -16.53 3.62 3.66
C ASP A 59 -15.23 3.42 2.87
N TYR A 60 -14.15 3.10 3.57
CA TYR A 60 -12.83 2.97 2.95
C TYR A 60 -12.08 1.73 3.45
N LEU A 61 -11.52 0.95 2.50
CA LEU A 61 -10.59 -0.13 2.79
C LEU A 61 -9.20 0.23 2.30
N ILE A 62 -8.26 0.46 3.22
CA ILE A 62 -6.86 0.78 2.88
C ILE A 62 -5.99 -0.45 3.14
N ASN A 63 -5.45 -1.05 2.09
CA ASN A 63 -4.52 -2.18 2.14
C ASN A 63 -3.08 -1.66 2.07
N ASN A 64 -2.46 -1.44 3.24
CA ASN A 64 -1.13 -0.86 3.34
C ASN A 64 -0.07 -1.82 3.91
N ALA A 65 -0.45 -2.92 4.53
CA ALA A 65 0.51 -3.82 5.17
C ALA A 65 1.66 -4.23 4.25
N LEU A 66 2.88 -4.20 4.80
CA LEU A 66 4.11 -4.49 4.06
C LEU A 66 4.30 -6.02 3.96
N PRO A 67 4.41 -6.61 2.75
CA PRO A 67 4.80 -8.00 2.59
C PRO A 67 6.29 -8.22 2.87
N LEU A 68 6.66 -9.48 3.14
CA LEU A 68 8.05 -9.88 3.32
C LEU A 68 8.86 -9.59 2.05
N MET A 69 10.08 -9.10 2.22
CA MET A 69 11.02 -8.84 1.12
C MET A 69 12.24 -9.75 1.24
N LYS A 70 12.28 -10.79 0.43
CA LYS A 70 13.41 -11.73 0.27
C LYS A 70 13.55 -12.15 -1.18
N GLY A 71 14.75 -12.56 -1.57
CA GLY A 71 15.11 -12.89 -2.93
C GLY A 71 15.48 -14.35 -3.18
N ILE A 72 15.87 -14.63 -4.43
CA ILE A 72 16.12 -15.98 -4.95
C ILE A 72 17.14 -16.76 -4.12
N ASP A 73 18.10 -16.10 -3.48
CA ASP A 73 19.16 -16.78 -2.75
C ASP A 73 18.73 -17.25 -1.34
N ASN A 74 17.70 -16.63 -0.75
CA ASN A 74 17.39 -16.83 0.67
C ASN A 74 15.90 -16.91 1.02
N CYS A 75 15.02 -16.82 0.01
CA CYS A 75 13.58 -16.91 0.22
C CYS A 75 13.12 -18.36 0.15
N SER A 76 12.59 -18.91 1.25
CA SER A 76 11.98 -20.24 1.21
C SER A 76 10.61 -20.21 0.50
N TYR A 77 10.11 -21.38 0.12
CA TYR A 77 8.77 -21.53 -0.45
C TYR A 77 7.69 -20.99 0.49
N GLU A 78 7.80 -21.25 1.78
CA GLU A 78 6.87 -20.79 2.82
C GLU A 78 6.92 -19.27 2.98
N GLU A 79 8.11 -18.68 2.96
CA GLU A 79 8.31 -17.23 3.05
C GLU A 79 7.78 -16.51 1.82
N PHE A 80 7.97 -17.08 0.63
CA PHE A 80 7.39 -16.53 -0.60
C PHE A 80 5.86 -16.55 -0.54
N ASN A 81 5.26 -17.69 -0.15
CA ASN A 81 3.82 -17.79 0.04
C ASN A 81 3.30 -16.85 1.13
N TYR A 82 4.06 -16.65 2.20
CA TYR A 82 3.74 -15.69 3.25
C TYR A 82 3.66 -14.26 2.69
N ALA A 83 4.63 -13.85 1.87
CA ALA A 83 4.62 -12.55 1.21
C ALA A 83 3.37 -12.34 0.33
N LEU A 84 2.98 -13.37 -0.43
CA LEU A 84 1.76 -13.33 -1.25
C LEU A 84 0.49 -13.28 -0.40
N LYS A 85 0.45 -14.03 0.71
CA LYS A 85 -0.70 -14.00 1.64
C LYS A 85 -0.93 -12.60 2.20
N VAL A 86 0.13 -11.93 2.66
CA VAL A 86 0.03 -10.58 3.22
C VAL A 86 -0.23 -9.54 2.12
N GLY A 87 0.49 -9.60 1.00
CA GLY A 87 0.49 -8.55 -0.02
C GLY A 87 -0.65 -8.65 -1.05
N VAL A 88 -1.23 -9.83 -1.24
CA VAL A 88 -2.26 -10.06 -2.29
C VAL A 88 -3.51 -10.74 -1.73
N THR A 89 -3.33 -11.89 -1.05
CA THR A 89 -4.47 -12.70 -0.61
C THR A 89 -5.31 -11.98 0.46
N ALA A 90 -4.66 -11.35 1.44
CA ALA A 90 -5.36 -10.60 2.49
C ALA A 90 -6.14 -9.39 1.94
N PRO A 91 -5.58 -8.52 1.06
CA PRO A 91 -6.34 -7.48 0.37
C PRO A 91 -7.57 -8.00 -0.38
N PHE A 92 -7.40 -9.07 -1.17
CA PHE A 92 -8.52 -9.71 -1.86
C PHE A 92 -9.59 -10.21 -0.87
N TYR A 93 -9.16 -10.91 0.16
CA TYR A 93 -10.10 -11.54 1.09
C TYR A 93 -10.83 -10.51 1.96
N LEU A 94 -10.17 -9.45 2.39
CA LEU A 94 -10.83 -8.33 3.08
C LEU A 94 -11.83 -7.61 2.17
N ALA A 95 -11.48 -7.38 0.90
CA ALA A 95 -12.43 -6.82 -0.07
C ALA A 95 -13.67 -7.70 -0.22
N LYS A 96 -13.50 -9.04 -0.28
CA LYS A 96 -14.60 -10.01 -0.32
C LYS A 96 -15.46 -9.99 0.95
N LEU A 97 -14.85 -9.96 2.13
CA LEU A 97 -15.55 -9.95 3.42
C LEU A 97 -16.36 -8.67 3.62
N PHE A 98 -15.81 -7.51 3.19
CA PHE A 98 -16.48 -6.22 3.31
C PHE A 98 -17.43 -5.90 2.15
N GLN A 99 -17.42 -6.67 1.06
CA GLN A 99 -18.24 -6.39 -0.14
C GLN A 99 -19.72 -6.09 0.16
N PRO A 100 -20.44 -6.83 1.04
CA PRO A 100 -21.84 -6.53 1.36
C PRO A 100 -22.04 -5.28 2.20
N TYR A 101 -20.98 -4.75 2.81
CA TYR A 101 -21.01 -3.70 3.82
C TYR A 101 -20.38 -2.38 3.37
N PHE A 102 -19.94 -2.31 2.11
CA PHE A 102 -19.47 -1.04 1.57
C PHE A 102 -20.61 -0.04 1.41
N SER A 103 -20.39 1.17 1.93
CA SER A 103 -21.30 2.31 1.74
C SER A 103 -21.38 2.72 0.27
N GLU A 104 -22.39 3.51 -0.07
CA GLU A 104 -22.42 4.21 -1.36
C GLU A 104 -21.22 5.17 -1.47
N GLY A 105 -20.55 5.17 -2.62
CA GLY A 105 -19.34 5.99 -2.84
C GLY A 105 -18.07 5.46 -2.18
N ALA A 106 -18.10 4.27 -1.61
CA ALA A 106 -16.93 3.64 -0.96
C ALA A 106 -15.71 3.54 -1.87
N ALA A 107 -14.52 3.48 -1.27
CA ALA A 107 -13.29 3.31 -2.01
C ALA A 107 -12.34 2.29 -1.36
N ILE A 108 -11.61 1.56 -2.21
CA ILE A 108 -10.48 0.72 -1.82
C ILE A 108 -9.21 1.38 -2.34
N VAL A 109 -8.21 1.57 -1.48
CA VAL A 109 -6.88 2.05 -1.87
C VAL A 109 -5.84 1.02 -1.45
N ASN A 110 -5.13 0.50 -2.44
CA ASN A 110 -4.06 -0.48 -2.25
C ASN A 110 -2.70 0.21 -2.29
N ILE A 111 -1.85 0.01 -1.31
CA ILE A 111 -0.47 0.53 -1.33
C ILE A 111 0.43 -0.51 -1.98
N SER A 112 0.74 -0.26 -3.26
CA SER A 112 1.70 -1.02 -4.06
C SER A 112 3.14 -0.52 -3.81
N SER A 113 3.93 -0.37 -4.84
CA SER A 113 5.30 0.18 -4.84
C SER A 113 5.72 0.46 -6.28
N SER A 114 6.69 1.35 -6.50
CA SER A 114 7.42 1.44 -7.77
C SER A 114 8.04 0.10 -8.18
N ARG A 115 8.24 -0.82 -7.22
CA ARG A 115 8.71 -2.20 -7.48
C ARG A 115 7.67 -3.11 -8.11
N ASP A 116 6.48 -2.65 -8.41
CA ASP A 116 5.52 -3.38 -9.24
C ASP A 116 5.94 -3.45 -10.73
N ARG A 117 6.86 -2.58 -11.14
CA ARG A 117 7.36 -2.42 -12.52
C ARG A 117 8.88 -2.28 -12.65
N MET A 118 9.61 -2.20 -11.55
CA MET A 118 11.07 -2.17 -11.51
C MET A 118 11.56 -2.93 -10.28
N SER A 119 12.80 -3.41 -10.30
CA SER A 119 13.30 -4.29 -9.24
C SER A 119 14.75 -3.97 -8.89
N GLN A 120 15.14 -4.38 -7.71
CA GLN A 120 16.53 -4.58 -7.30
C GLN A 120 16.76 -6.08 -7.10
N PRO A 121 18.00 -6.56 -7.17
CA PRO A 121 18.30 -7.95 -6.82
C PRO A 121 17.77 -8.33 -5.43
N GLN A 122 17.40 -9.60 -5.25
CA GLN A 122 16.98 -10.15 -3.95
C GLN A 122 15.67 -9.55 -3.38
N THR A 123 14.73 -9.17 -4.26
CA THR A 123 13.44 -8.57 -3.85
C THR A 123 12.22 -9.28 -4.43
N GLU A 124 12.39 -10.52 -4.94
CA GLU A 124 11.39 -11.22 -5.75
C GLU A 124 10.06 -11.40 -5.01
N SER A 125 10.06 -11.81 -3.74
CA SER A 125 8.83 -12.01 -2.96
C SER A 125 8.03 -10.70 -2.81
N TYR A 126 8.70 -9.60 -2.59
CA TYR A 126 8.10 -8.28 -2.48
C TYR A 126 7.60 -7.76 -3.83
N THR A 127 8.45 -7.83 -4.85
CA THR A 127 8.12 -7.38 -6.22
C THR A 127 6.89 -8.09 -6.77
N VAL A 128 6.82 -9.42 -6.60
CA VAL A 128 5.66 -10.21 -7.04
C VAL A 128 4.40 -9.83 -6.26
N ALA A 129 4.50 -9.63 -4.93
CA ALA A 129 3.37 -9.19 -4.13
C ALA A 129 2.87 -7.80 -4.55
N LYS A 130 3.79 -6.86 -4.85
CA LYS A 130 3.44 -5.50 -5.28
C LYS A 130 2.92 -5.44 -6.73
N GLY A 131 3.43 -6.29 -7.62
CA GLY A 131 2.84 -6.51 -8.95
C GLY A 131 1.45 -7.14 -8.85
N GLY A 132 1.29 -8.14 -7.98
CA GLY A 132 0.02 -8.82 -7.73
C GLY A 132 -1.06 -7.89 -7.21
N ILE A 133 -0.75 -6.99 -6.26
CA ILE A 133 -1.75 -6.03 -5.74
C ILE A 133 -2.12 -4.97 -6.80
N SER A 134 -1.18 -4.57 -7.67
CA SER A 134 -1.48 -3.67 -8.79
C SER A 134 -2.43 -4.32 -9.79
N ALA A 135 -2.23 -5.60 -10.13
CA ALA A 135 -3.16 -6.37 -10.96
C ALA A 135 -4.51 -6.59 -10.29
N LEU A 136 -4.53 -6.91 -8.99
CA LEU A 136 -5.77 -7.06 -8.21
C LEU A 136 -6.60 -5.77 -8.20
N THR A 137 -5.98 -4.61 -8.23
CA THR A 137 -6.65 -3.31 -8.20
C THR A 137 -7.62 -3.16 -9.37
N HIS A 138 -7.17 -3.33 -10.61
CA HIS A 138 -8.06 -3.19 -11.77
C HIS A 138 -9.10 -4.34 -11.85
N ALA A 139 -8.75 -5.54 -11.40
CA ALA A 139 -9.70 -6.66 -11.36
C ALA A 139 -10.85 -6.38 -10.37
N LEU A 140 -10.54 -5.87 -9.18
CA LEU A 140 -11.57 -5.46 -8.21
C LEU A 140 -12.37 -4.25 -8.69
N ALA A 141 -11.74 -3.27 -9.35
CA ALA A 141 -12.43 -2.11 -9.90
C ALA A 141 -13.55 -2.51 -10.89
N VAL A 142 -13.27 -3.51 -11.74
CA VAL A 142 -14.26 -4.05 -12.68
C VAL A 142 -15.31 -4.87 -11.94
N SER A 143 -14.93 -5.73 -11.02
CA SER A 143 -15.86 -6.59 -10.27
C SER A 143 -16.80 -5.81 -9.34
N LEU A 144 -16.38 -4.66 -8.84
CA LEU A 144 -17.13 -3.79 -7.93
C LEU A 144 -17.69 -2.55 -8.63
N ALA A 145 -17.72 -2.54 -9.96
CA ALA A 145 -18.17 -1.41 -10.77
C ALA A 145 -19.54 -0.87 -10.32
N GLY A 146 -19.66 0.46 -10.29
CA GLY A 146 -20.86 1.16 -9.86
C GLY A 146 -21.11 1.19 -8.34
N ARG A 147 -20.27 0.51 -7.54
CA ARG A 147 -20.42 0.42 -6.08
C ARG A 147 -19.20 0.93 -5.31
N VAL A 148 -18.00 0.52 -5.73
CA VAL A 148 -16.75 0.82 -5.02
C VAL A 148 -15.71 1.21 -6.05
N ARG A 149 -15.03 2.33 -5.86
CA ARG A 149 -13.83 2.68 -6.63
C ARG A 149 -12.61 1.98 -6.04
N VAL A 150 -11.78 1.41 -6.89
CA VAL A 150 -10.58 0.69 -6.44
C VAL A 150 -9.37 1.22 -7.16
N ASN A 151 -8.42 1.78 -6.41
CA ASN A 151 -7.18 2.30 -6.98
C ASN A 151 -5.97 1.84 -6.17
N SER A 152 -4.80 1.92 -6.74
CA SER A 152 -3.54 1.70 -6.03
C SER A 152 -2.61 2.90 -6.13
N ILE A 153 -1.74 3.02 -5.15
CA ILE A 153 -0.64 3.98 -5.13
C ILE A 153 0.65 3.17 -5.16
N SER A 154 1.60 3.56 -6.01
CA SER A 154 2.95 3.02 -6.07
C SER A 154 3.94 4.04 -5.53
N PRO A 155 4.27 4.00 -4.23
CA PRO A 155 5.29 4.85 -3.65
C PRO A 155 6.68 4.56 -4.23
N GLY A 156 7.50 5.61 -4.34
CA GLY A 156 8.94 5.49 -4.52
C GLY A 156 9.65 5.27 -3.19
N TRP A 157 10.80 5.91 -3.02
CA TRP A 157 11.51 5.93 -1.74
C TRP A 157 10.82 6.89 -0.78
N ILE A 158 10.19 6.32 0.25
CA ILE A 158 9.53 7.04 1.34
C ILE A 158 10.28 6.74 2.63
N ASP A 159 10.86 7.77 3.22
CA ASP A 159 11.46 7.68 4.54
C ASP A 159 10.39 7.80 5.64
N THR A 160 10.38 6.83 6.54
CA THR A 160 9.43 6.77 7.67
C THR A 160 10.06 7.19 9.00
N ASP A 161 11.37 7.39 9.02
CA ASP A 161 12.14 7.70 10.23
C ASP A 161 12.47 9.19 10.35
N PHE A 162 12.06 9.98 9.35
CA PHE A 162 12.32 11.43 9.26
C PHE A 162 13.82 11.76 9.28
N THR A 163 14.61 10.94 8.56
CA THR A 163 16.05 11.09 8.42
C THR A 163 16.38 12.35 7.61
N GLU A 164 17.37 13.10 8.04
CA GLU A 164 17.91 14.21 7.27
C GLU A 164 18.94 13.68 6.27
N TYR A 165 18.59 13.70 4.98
CA TYR A 165 19.46 13.25 3.89
C TYR A 165 20.29 14.40 3.34
N THR A 166 21.51 14.11 2.92
CA THR A 166 22.44 15.06 2.31
C THR A 166 23.06 14.49 1.04
N GLY A 167 23.67 15.35 0.24
CA GLY A 167 24.36 14.92 -0.99
C GLY A 167 23.44 14.26 -2.01
N ALA A 168 23.91 13.21 -2.67
CA ALA A 168 23.18 12.52 -3.73
C ALA A 168 21.84 11.92 -3.26
N ASP A 169 21.80 11.39 -2.05
CA ASP A 169 20.57 10.80 -1.48
C ASP A 169 19.45 11.83 -1.35
N ALA A 170 19.81 13.08 -0.99
CA ALA A 170 18.83 14.15 -0.85
C ALA A 170 18.21 14.61 -2.18
N VAL A 171 18.93 14.46 -3.31
CA VAL A 171 18.55 15.10 -4.59
C VAL A 171 18.36 14.11 -5.75
N GLN A 172 18.46 12.80 -5.49
CA GLN A 172 18.41 11.81 -6.57
C GLN A 172 17.05 11.72 -7.29
N GLN A 173 15.94 12.04 -6.61
CA GLN A 173 14.64 12.13 -7.27
C GLN A 173 14.50 13.48 -8.00
N PRO A 174 13.81 13.55 -9.16
CA PRO A 174 13.58 14.81 -9.87
C PRO A 174 12.98 15.94 -9.04
N VAL A 175 12.20 15.63 -8.00
CA VAL A 175 11.69 16.64 -7.05
C VAL A 175 12.72 17.10 -6.00
N HIS A 176 13.94 16.58 -6.05
CA HIS A 176 15.08 16.92 -5.20
C HIS A 176 14.78 16.77 -3.69
N ARG A 177 14.09 15.72 -3.31
CA ARG A 177 13.94 15.28 -1.92
C ARG A 177 13.52 13.82 -1.84
N VAL A 178 13.80 13.19 -0.72
CA VAL A 178 13.18 11.90 -0.36
C VAL A 178 11.71 12.13 -0.01
N GLY A 179 10.84 11.20 -0.36
CA GLY A 179 9.43 11.24 0.01
C GLY A 179 9.24 10.97 1.51
N ASN A 180 8.10 11.38 2.04
CA ASN A 180 7.70 11.10 3.42
C ASN A 180 6.29 10.49 3.46
N PRO A 181 5.85 9.94 4.60
CA PRO A 181 4.54 9.30 4.71
C PRO A 181 3.36 10.19 4.33
N MET A 182 3.47 11.51 4.54
CA MET A 182 2.42 12.46 4.19
C MET A 182 2.21 12.57 2.66
N ASP A 183 3.25 12.39 1.85
CA ASP A 183 3.12 12.39 0.39
C ASP A 183 2.16 11.28 -0.07
N ILE A 184 2.16 10.16 0.63
CA ILE A 184 1.26 9.03 0.34
C ILE A 184 -0.12 9.24 0.98
N ALA A 185 -0.17 9.70 2.24
CA ALA A 185 -1.42 9.93 2.94
C ALA A 185 -2.32 10.95 2.22
N ASN A 186 -1.75 12.03 1.68
CA ASN A 186 -2.48 13.02 0.89
C ASN A 186 -3.17 12.40 -0.34
N MET A 187 -2.48 11.50 -1.06
CA MET A 187 -3.08 10.82 -2.21
C MET A 187 -4.16 9.81 -1.78
N VAL A 188 -3.96 9.10 -0.67
CA VAL A 188 -4.99 8.19 -0.12
C VAL A 188 -6.25 8.98 0.22
N LEU A 189 -6.14 10.10 0.91
CA LEU A 189 -7.26 10.98 1.25
C LEU A 189 -7.97 11.50 -0.01
N PHE A 190 -7.21 11.93 -1.03
CA PHE A 190 -7.77 12.35 -2.31
C PHE A 190 -8.55 11.22 -2.98
N LEU A 191 -7.96 10.03 -3.11
CA LEU A 191 -8.61 8.88 -3.74
C LEU A 191 -9.85 8.39 -2.99
N CYS A 192 -9.93 8.59 -1.68
CA CYS A 192 -11.10 8.31 -0.87
C CYS A 192 -12.19 9.39 -0.99
N SER A 193 -11.86 10.59 -1.44
CA SER A 193 -12.81 11.70 -1.53
C SER A 193 -13.70 11.63 -2.80
N GLU A 194 -14.80 12.38 -2.80
CA GLU A 194 -15.67 12.57 -3.97
C GLU A 194 -14.95 13.21 -5.17
N LYS A 195 -13.88 13.98 -4.93
CA LYS A 195 -13.06 14.60 -5.98
C LYS A 195 -12.41 13.57 -6.91
N ALA A 196 -12.22 12.34 -6.45
CA ALA A 196 -11.71 11.22 -7.24
C ALA A 196 -12.83 10.35 -7.85
N GLY A 197 -14.06 10.86 -7.95
CA GLY A 197 -15.26 10.11 -8.37
C GLY A 197 -15.16 9.47 -9.75
N PHE A 198 -14.26 9.94 -10.63
CA PHE A 198 -14.06 9.38 -11.98
C PHE A 198 -12.71 8.63 -12.11
N ILE A 199 -12.08 8.27 -10.97
CA ILE A 199 -10.81 7.53 -10.95
C ILE A 199 -11.07 6.16 -10.33
N THR A 200 -10.92 5.10 -11.14
CA THR A 200 -10.99 3.69 -10.66
C THR A 200 -10.16 2.79 -11.57
N GLY A 201 -9.55 1.75 -11.00
CA GLY A 201 -8.68 0.80 -11.70
C GLY A 201 -7.25 1.27 -11.91
N GLU A 202 -6.90 2.46 -11.44
CA GLU A 202 -5.60 3.09 -11.69
C GLU A 202 -4.55 2.72 -10.65
N ASN A 203 -3.29 2.73 -11.10
CA ASN A 203 -2.12 2.61 -10.25
C ASN A 203 -1.26 3.88 -10.38
N ILE A 204 -1.32 4.74 -9.37
CA ILE A 204 -0.75 6.09 -9.38
C ILE A 204 0.63 6.07 -8.72
N CYS A 205 1.67 6.43 -9.48
CA CYS A 205 3.02 6.59 -8.95
C CYS A 205 3.15 7.88 -8.13
N ILE A 206 3.64 7.75 -6.89
CA ILE A 206 4.02 8.86 -6.01
C ILE A 206 5.47 8.64 -5.57
N ASP A 207 6.40 9.02 -6.42
CA ASP A 207 7.81 8.62 -6.35
C ASP A 207 8.81 9.78 -6.59
N GLY A 208 8.31 11.00 -6.62
CA GLY A 208 9.15 12.18 -6.91
C GLY A 208 9.75 12.20 -8.32
N GLY A 209 9.20 11.40 -9.24
CA GLY A 209 9.67 11.26 -10.62
C GLY A 209 10.76 10.19 -10.81
N MET A 210 11.10 9.42 -9.77
CA MET A 210 12.16 8.42 -9.82
C MET A 210 11.99 7.43 -10.98
N THR A 211 10.79 6.90 -11.21
CA THR A 211 10.52 5.93 -12.29
C THR A 211 10.44 6.56 -13.69
N LYS A 212 10.57 7.87 -13.81
CA LYS A 212 10.54 8.61 -15.09
C LYS A 212 11.92 9.06 -15.55
N GLN A 213 12.89 9.07 -14.64
CA GLN A 213 14.24 9.50 -14.95
C GLN A 213 15.01 8.41 -15.67
N MET A 214 15.54 8.74 -16.84
CA MET A 214 16.47 7.87 -17.60
C MET A 214 17.89 8.35 -17.33
N ILE A 215 18.77 7.46 -16.90
CA ILE A 215 20.18 7.75 -16.61
C ILE A 215 21.02 6.72 -17.34
N TYR A 216 22.02 7.17 -18.10
CA TYR A 216 23.03 6.32 -18.73
C TYR A 216 24.32 6.33 -17.90
N HIS A 217 25.17 5.32 -18.12
CA HIS A 217 26.50 5.27 -17.50
C HIS A 217 27.29 6.55 -17.79
N GLY A 218 27.73 7.22 -16.72
CA GLY A 218 28.43 8.50 -16.75
C GLY A 218 27.55 9.74 -16.56
N ASP A 219 26.22 9.63 -16.76
CA ASP A 219 25.32 10.76 -16.52
C ASP A 219 25.18 11.05 -15.01
N CYS A 220 25.12 12.32 -14.65
CA CYS A 220 24.92 12.76 -13.27
C CYS A 220 25.89 12.11 -12.25
N GLY A 221 27.06 11.67 -12.72
CA GLY A 221 28.03 10.95 -11.88
C GLY A 221 27.70 9.48 -11.63
N TRP A 222 26.63 8.94 -12.19
CA TRP A 222 26.31 7.53 -12.08
C TRP A 222 27.31 6.66 -12.82
N ARG A 223 27.82 5.62 -12.14
CA ARG A 223 28.73 4.65 -12.71
C ARG A 223 28.24 3.24 -12.39
N PHE A 224 28.34 2.38 -13.39
CA PHE A 224 28.15 0.96 -13.21
C PHE A 224 29.52 0.28 -13.21
N ASP A 225 29.94 -0.20 -12.04
CA ASP A 225 31.18 -0.93 -11.87
C ASP A 225 30.92 -2.42 -12.13
N ILE A 226 31.71 -3.02 -13.06
CA ILE A 226 31.59 -4.43 -13.46
C ILE A 226 32.50 -5.29 -12.60
#